data_c9f44f6c4ffc47dea572b1a595e3fdde
#
_entry.id   c9f44f6c4ffc47dea572b1a595e3fdde
#
_cell.length_a   1.000
_cell.length_b   1.000
_cell.length_c   1.000
_cell.angle_alpha   90.00
_cell.angle_beta   90.00
_cell.angle_gamma   90.00
#
_symmetry.space_group_name_H-M   'P 1'
#
loop_
_entity.id
_entity.type
_entity.pdbx_description
1 polymer ?
#
loop_
_entity_poly.entity_id
_entity_poly.type
_entity_poly.pdbx_seq_one_letter_code
_entity_poly.pdbx_strand_id
1 'polypeptide(L)'
;FFIAPDKLNGARHGDHVVVKLLQWEADDRKPQGEVLTVIDARNASDLAMKEILLDGGFPLAFEEALIKEANALSPKITLEELRKRRDCRDILTFTIDPVDAKDFDDALSIRNLDNGNYEIGVHIADVSHFVKPGTAMDKAAYERATSVYLPDRVNPMLPEKISNELCSLRP
;
A
#
# COMPACT_ATOMS: atom_id res chain seq x y z
N PHE A 1 -20.52 19.69 -15.31
CA PHE A 1 -21.43 18.78 -14.61
C PHE A 1 -22.34 19.59 -13.70
N PHE A 2 -23.56 19.11 -13.54
CA PHE A 2 -24.48 19.63 -12.53
C PHE A 2 -24.48 18.69 -11.33
N ILE A 3 -24.26 19.23 -10.12
CA ILE A 3 -24.30 18.45 -8.88
C ILE A 3 -25.44 19.02 -8.03
N ALA A 4 -26.44 18.20 -7.74
CA ALA A 4 -27.56 18.60 -6.90
C ALA A 4 -27.10 18.87 -5.46
N PRO A 5 -27.73 19.78 -4.72
CA PRO A 5 -27.31 20.14 -3.36
C PRO A 5 -27.22 18.97 -2.39
N ASP A 6 -28.09 17.97 -2.53
CA ASP A 6 -28.12 16.73 -1.73
C ASP A 6 -26.99 15.74 -2.10
N LYS A 7 -26.26 15.99 -3.21
CA LYS A 7 -25.16 15.18 -3.72
C LYS A 7 -23.78 15.84 -3.59
N LEU A 8 -23.71 16.97 -2.89
CA LEU A 8 -22.47 17.69 -2.67
C LEU A 8 -21.54 17.01 -1.64
N ASN A 9 -22.06 16.13 -0.78
CA ASN A 9 -21.30 15.41 0.24
C ASN A 9 -20.32 16.30 1.05
N GLY A 10 -20.79 17.51 1.40
CA GLY A 10 -20.02 18.47 2.19
C GLY A 10 -19.07 19.37 1.40
N ALA A 11 -18.95 19.18 0.08
CA ALA A 11 -18.13 20.04 -0.76
C ALA A 11 -18.64 21.49 -0.79
N ARG A 12 -17.71 22.43 -0.83
CA ARG A 12 -17.95 23.88 -0.86
C ARG A 12 -17.37 24.49 -2.13
N HIS A 13 -17.77 25.72 -2.41
CA HIS A 13 -17.21 26.46 -3.54
C HIS A 13 -15.69 26.64 -3.38
N GLY A 14 -14.95 26.24 -4.42
CA GLY A 14 -13.48 26.27 -4.44
C GLY A 14 -12.81 24.97 -4.02
N ASP A 15 -13.56 23.97 -3.54
CA ASP A 15 -12.99 22.66 -3.22
C ASP A 15 -12.68 21.87 -4.48
N HIS A 16 -11.58 21.12 -4.45
CA HIS A 16 -11.28 20.07 -5.41
C HIS A 16 -11.96 18.77 -4.98
N VAL A 17 -12.67 18.14 -5.91
CA VAL A 17 -13.53 16.98 -5.59
C VAL A 17 -13.39 15.88 -6.60
N VAL A 18 -13.58 14.64 -6.16
CA VAL A 18 -13.81 13.49 -7.04
C VAL A 18 -15.30 13.38 -7.26
N VAL A 19 -15.73 13.36 -8.52
CA VAL A 19 -17.14 13.29 -8.89
C VAL A 19 -17.40 12.00 -9.66
N LYS A 20 -18.41 11.25 -9.21
CA LYS A 20 -18.96 10.14 -9.97
C LYS A 20 -19.97 10.67 -10.96
N LEU A 21 -19.78 10.37 -12.24
CA LEU A 21 -20.81 10.62 -13.26
C LEU A 21 -21.98 9.68 -13.02
N LEU A 22 -23.17 10.24 -12.90
CA LEU A 22 -24.42 9.50 -12.83
C LEU A 22 -24.86 9.09 -14.25
N GLN A 23 -26.01 8.39 -14.37
CA GLN A 23 -26.55 7.99 -15.64
C GLN A 23 -26.69 9.21 -16.56
N TRP A 24 -26.06 9.13 -17.74
CA TRP A 24 -26.05 10.21 -18.72
C TRP A 24 -26.53 9.65 -20.06
N GLU A 25 -27.62 10.21 -20.56
CA GLU A 25 -28.11 9.90 -21.90
C GLU A 25 -27.55 10.92 -22.89
N ALA A 26 -27.33 10.48 -24.15
CA ALA A 26 -26.64 11.28 -25.17
C ALA A 26 -27.28 12.67 -25.44
N ASP A 27 -28.57 12.82 -25.15
CA ASP A 27 -29.31 14.07 -25.31
C ASP A 27 -29.31 14.99 -24.09
N ASP A 28 -28.74 14.54 -22.95
CA ASP A 28 -28.65 15.33 -21.73
C ASP A 28 -27.62 16.46 -21.86
N ARG A 29 -28.09 17.69 -21.92
CA ARG A 29 -27.25 18.89 -22.04
C ARG A 29 -26.45 19.21 -20.75
N LYS A 30 -26.81 18.60 -19.63
CA LYS A 30 -26.17 18.80 -18.32
C LYS A 30 -25.99 17.48 -17.61
N PRO A 31 -24.89 16.75 -17.89
CA PRO A 31 -24.60 15.51 -17.18
C PRO A 31 -24.57 15.77 -15.67
N GLN A 32 -25.20 14.86 -14.92
CA GLN A 32 -25.29 14.94 -13.45
C GLN A 32 -24.17 14.17 -12.80
N GLY A 33 -23.68 14.67 -11.69
CA GLY A 33 -22.64 14.03 -10.88
C GLY A 33 -23.02 13.97 -9.41
N GLU A 34 -22.27 13.16 -8.70
CA GLU A 34 -22.29 13.07 -7.24
C GLU A 34 -20.85 13.18 -6.73
N VAL A 35 -20.61 14.04 -5.76
CA VAL A 35 -19.30 14.14 -5.11
C VAL A 35 -19.05 12.86 -4.32
N LEU A 36 -17.97 12.15 -4.65
CA LEU A 36 -17.54 10.98 -3.88
C LEU A 36 -16.69 11.39 -2.67
N THR A 37 -15.77 12.34 -2.88
CA THR A 37 -14.91 12.85 -1.82
C THR A 37 -14.39 14.24 -2.15
N VAL A 38 -14.10 15.02 -1.12
CA VAL A 38 -13.36 16.28 -1.23
C VAL A 38 -11.87 15.96 -1.09
N ILE A 39 -11.06 16.49 -1.99
CA ILE A 39 -9.59 16.32 -1.94
C ILE A 39 -9.04 17.36 -0.96
N ASP A 40 -8.81 16.94 0.28
CA ASP A 40 -8.09 17.78 1.25
C ASP A 40 -6.61 17.82 0.85
N ALA A 41 -6.10 19.02 0.54
CA ALA A 41 -4.73 19.22 0.11
C ALA A 41 -4.08 20.40 0.85
N ARG A 42 -2.85 20.17 1.36
CA ARG A 42 -2.11 21.19 2.14
C ARG A 42 -1.57 22.32 1.28
N ASN A 43 -1.30 22.07 0.02
CA ASN A 43 -0.78 23.02 -0.96
C ASN A 43 -0.95 22.47 -2.39
N ALA A 44 -0.58 23.26 -3.39
CA ALA A 44 -0.71 22.88 -4.80
C ALA A 44 0.08 21.62 -5.18
N SER A 45 1.25 21.38 -4.61
CA SER A 45 2.03 20.16 -4.85
C SER A 45 1.33 18.93 -4.29
N ASP A 46 0.82 19.00 -3.06
CA ASP A 46 0.05 17.93 -2.44
C ASP A 46 -1.23 17.60 -3.24
N LEU A 47 -1.90 18.64 -3.74
CA LEU A 47 -3.04 18.47 -4.63
C LEU A 47 -2.67 17.74 -5.91
N ALA A 48 -1.63 18.20 -6.61
CA ALA A 48 -1.18 17.58 -7.85
C ALA A 48 -0.80 16.09 -7.67
N MET A 49 -0.11 15.73 -6.56
CA MET A 49 0.22 14.33 -6.26
C MET A 49 -1.03 13.49 -6.03
N LYS A 50 -2.03 14.02 -5.34
CA LYS A 50 -3.32 13.33 -5.13
C LYS A 50 -4.11 13.17 -6.42
N GLU A 51 -4.13 14.18 -7.28
CA GLU A 51 -4.76 14.12 -8.60
C GLU A 51 -4.10 13.05 -9.49
N ILE A 52 -2.76 12.98 -9.53
CA ILE A 52 -2.03 11.93 -10.26
C ILE A 52 -2.43 10.52 -9.79
N LEU A 53 -2.53 10.31 -8.48
CA LEU A 53 -2.96 9.02 -7.94
C LEU A 53 -4.40 8.68 -8.37
N LEU A 54 -5.31 9.63 -8.25
CA LEU A 54 -6.71 9.44 -8.61
C LEU A 54 -6.92 9.20 -10.11
N ASP A 55 -6.20 9.93 -10.97
CA ASP A 55 -6.21 9.73 -12.42
C ASP A 55 -5.67 8.35 -12.80
N GLY A 56 -4.71 7.84 -12.04
CA GLY A 56 -4.19 6.47 -12.16
C GLY A 56 -5.13 5.40 -11.59
N GLY A 57 -6.26 5.78 -10.99
CA GLY A 57 -7.20 4.85 -10.34
C GLY A 57 -6.77 4.37 -8.95
N PHE A 58 -5.74 5.00 -8.34
CA PHE A 58 -5.25 4.62 -7.02
C PHE A 58 -6.02 5.34 -5.91
N PRO A 59 -6.59 4.61 -4.93
CA PRO A 59 -7.23 5.23 -3.77
C PRO A 59 -6.20 5.93 -2.89
N LEU A 60 -6.54 7.12 -2.38
CA LEU A 60 -5.65 7.96 -1.58
C LEU A 60 -5.40 7.44 -0.16
N ALA A 61 -6.29 6.62 0.36
CA ALA A 61 -6.22 6.09 1.72
C ALA A 61 -6.73 4.65 1.77
N PHE A 62 -6.44 3.97 2.86
CA PHE A 62 -7.07 2.70 3.22
C PHE A 62 -8.34 2.97 4.01
N GLU A 63 -9.30 2.06 3.91
CA GLU A 63 -10.46 2.06 4.80
C GLU A 63 -10.02 1.90 6.27
N GLU A 64 -10.72 2.59 7.17
CA GLU A 64 -10.37 2.57 8.60
C GLU A 64 -10.39 1.15 9.20
N ALA A 65 -11.28 0.30 8.71
CA ALA A 65 -11.36 -1.10 9.11
C ALA A 65 -10.07 -1.88 8.80
N LEU A 66 -9.48 -1.64 7.61
CA LEU A 66 -8.21 -2.27 7.20
C LEU A 66 -7.03 -1.77 8.04
N ILE A 67 -7.00 -0.48 8.36
CA ILE A 67 -5.97 0.08 9.25
C ILE A 67 -6.08 -0.54 10.64
N LYS A 68 -7.29 -0.72 11.18
CA LYS A 68 -7.51 -1.39 12.46
C LYS A 68 -7.08 -2.87 12.42
N GLU A 69 -7.40 -3.57 11.33
CA GLU A 69 -6.97 -4.96 11.12
C GLU A 69 -5.45 -5.06 11.09
N ALA A 70 -4.77 -4.22 10.32
CA ALA A 70 -3.31 -4.19 10.24
C ALA A 70 -2.66 -3.91 11.61
N ASN A 71 -3.19 -2.94 12.36
CA ASN A 71 -2.68 -2.58 13.68
C ASN A 71 -2.91 -3.66 14.75
N ALA A 72 -3.87 -4.53 14.56
CA ALA A 72 -4.14 -5.66 15.44
C ALA A 72 -3.19 -6.86 15.21
N LEU A 73 -2.44 -6.88 14.10
CA LEU A 73 -1.47 -7.93 13.80
C LEU A 73 -0.30 -7.89 14.78
N SER A 74 0.06 -9.07 15.29
CA SER A 74 1.20 -9.21 16.21
C SER A 74 2.50 -9.44 15.43
N PRO A 75 3.59 -8.74 15.76
CA PRO A 75 4.91 -9.01 15.20
C PRO A 75 5.54 -10.31 15.77
N LYS A 76 4.90 -10.91 16.78
CA LYS A 76 5.45 -12.08 17.47
C LYS A 76 5.28 -13.34 16.62
N ILE A 77 6.39 -13.92 16.19
CA ILE A 77 6.39 -15.24 15.53
C ILE A 77 6.24 -16.34 16.60
N THR A 78 5.27 -17.23 16.40
CA THR A 78 5.02 -18.32 17.35
C THR A 78 6.09 -19.42 17.27
N LEU A 79 6.27 -20.18 18.35
CA LEU A 79 7.20 -21.33 18.34
C LEU A 79 6.82 -22.40 17.30
N GLU A 80 5.51 -22.55 17.04
CA GLU A 80 5.04 -23.45 15.99
C GLU A 80 5.48 -22.97 14.60
N GLU A 81 5.39 -21.67 14.34
CA GLU A 81 5.84 -21.09 13.07
C GLU A 81 7.35 -21.18 12.91
N LEU A 82 8.12 -20.90 13.96
CA LEU A 82 9.59 -21.04 13.95
C LEU A 82 10.03 -22.47 13.62
N ARG A 83 9.32 -23.50 14.08
CA ARG A 83 9.64 -24.90 13.78
C ARG A 83 9.43 -25.28 12.32
N LYS A 84 8.61 -24.54 11.58
CA LYS A 84 8.33 -24.76 10.16
C LYS A 84 9.36 -24.09 9.25
N ARG A 85 10.18 -23.20 9.80
CA ARG A 85 11.11 -22.34 9.04
C ARG A 85 12.55 -22.76 9.28
N ARG A 86 13.41 -22.52 8.27
CA ARG A 86 14.86 -22.62 8.44
C ARG A 86 15.36 -21.42 9.25
N ASP A 87 16.14 -21.67 10.28
CA ASP A 87 16.84 -20.63 11.01
C ASP A 87 18.07 -20.17 10.23
N CYS A 88 18.10 -18.91 9.84
CA CYS A 88 19.20 -18.29 9.10
C CYS A 88 19.89 -17.17 9.91
N ARG A 89 19.65 -17.07 11.23
CA ARG A 89 20.18 -15.97 12.07
C ARG A 89 21.71 -16.00 12.20
N ASP A 90 22.34 -17.16 12.02
CA ASP A 90 23.81 -17.32 12.07
C ASP A 90 24.47 -17.13 10.69
N ILE A 91 23.70 -16.79 9.65
CA ILE A 91 24.22 -16.59 8.30
C ILE A 91 24.33 -15.08 8.05
N LEU A 92 25.51 -14.64 7.58
CA LEU A 92 25.70 -13.26 7.17
C LEU A 92 24.67 -12.88 6.10
N THR A 93 23.78 -11.99 6.46
CA THR A 93 22.67 -11.52 5.62
C THR A 93 22.70 -10.00 5.56
N PHE A 94 22.43 -9.43 4.38
CA PHE A 94 22.46 -7.99 4.16
C PHE A 94 21.43 -7.58 3.11
N THR A 95 21.02 -6.32 3.15
CA THR A 95 20.15 -5.66 2.15
C THR A 95 20.96 -4.62 1.37
N ILE A 96 20.50 -4.25 0.17
CA ILE A 96 21.12 -3.21 -0.67
C ILE A 96 20.01 -2.25 -1.10
N ASP A 97 19.68 -1.32 -0.23
CA ASP A 97 18.57 -0.39 -0.38
C ASP A 97 19.06 1.07 -0.27
N PRO A 98 18.27 2.05 -0.76
CA PRO A 98 18.50 3.45 -0.46
C PRO A 98 18.53 3.71 1.05
N VAL A 99 19.32 4.72 1.47
CA VAL A 99 19.53 5.04 2.90
C VAL A 99 18.25 5.42 3.64
N ASP A 100 17.24 5.89 2.92
CA ASP A 100 15.93 6.32 3.41
C ASP A 100 14.83 5.27 3.21
N ALA A 101 15.16 4.08 2.71
CA ALA A 101 14.22 2.96 2.57
C ALA A 101 13.64 2.57 3.94
N LYS A 102 12.37 2.16 3.92
CA LYS A 102 11.63 1.73 5.11
C LYS A 102 11.07 0.32 4.97
N ASP A 103 10.87 -0.10 3.75
CA ASP A 103 10.28 -1.36 3.30
C ASP A 103 11.37 -2.23 2.67
N PHE A 104 12.14 -2.92 3.50
CA PHE A 104 13.17 -3.85 3.04
C PHE A 104 12.51 -5.16 2.63
N ASP A 105 12.21 -5.32 1.36
CA ASP A 105 11.45 -6.46 0.84
C ASP A 105 12.33 -7.69 0.61
N ASP A 106 13.62 -7.49 0.32
CA ASP A 106 14.56 -8.55 0.03
C ASP A 106 15.91 -8.40 0.75
N ALA A 107 16.56 -9.52 0.96
CA ALA A 107 17.91 -9.60 1.50
C ALA A 107 18.69 -10.73 0.84
N LEU A 108 20.00 -10.61 0.84
CA LEU A 108 20.92 -11.60 0.33
C LEU A 108 21.75 -12.19 1.45
N SER A 109 22.06 -13.49 1.35
CA SER A 109 23.05 -14.09 2.20
C SER A 109 24.07 -14.89 1.37
N ILE A 110 25.28 -15.02 1.91
CA ILE A 110 26.36 -15.78 1.27
C ILE A 110 27.06 -16.65 2.30
N ARG A 111 27.35 -17.89 1.91
CA ARG A 111 28.10 -18.84 2.71
C ARG A 111 29.03 -19.67 1.82
N ASN A 112 30.27 -19.83 2.27
CA ASN A 112 31.20 -20.79 1.65
C ASN A 112 30.81 -22.23 2.01
N LEU A 113 30.89 -23.11 1.06
CA LEU A 113 30.70 -24.56 1.27
C LEU A 113 32.04 -25.29 1.29
N ASP A 114 32.09 -26.43 1.97
CA ASP A 114 33.35 -27.26 2.11
C ASP A 114 33.91 -27.74 0.77
N ASN A 115 33.05 -27.83 -0.25
CA ASN A 115 33.46 -28.24 -1.61
C ASN A 115 34.02 -27.07 -2.46
N GLY A 116 34.24 -25.90 -1.87
CA GLY A 116 34.74 -24.68 -2.53
C GLY A 116 33.68 -23.86 -3.31
N ASN A 117 32.42 -24.27 -3.28
CA ASN A 117 31.31 -23.51 -3.85
C ASN A 117 30.74 -22.52 -2.86
N TYR A 118 29.83 -21.66 -3.34
CA TYR A 118 29.07 -20.72 -2.54
C TYR A 118 27.62 -21.16 -2.46
N GLU A 119 27.00 -21.00 -1.29
CA GLU A 119 25.55 -20.98 -1.15
C GLU A 119 25.13 -19.51 -1.12
N ILE A 120 24.26 -19.11 -2.06
CA ILE A 120 23.65 -17.79 -2.09
C ILE A 120 22.21 -17.95 -1.66
N GLY A 121 21.79 -17.20 -0.64
CA GLY A 121 20.40 -17.10 -0.22
C GLY A 121 19.77 -15.81 -0.75
N VAL A 122 18.56 -15.93 -1.26
CA VAL A 122 17.67 -14.79 -1.56
C VAL A 122 16.50 -14.90 -0.61
N HIS A 123 16.34 -13.90 0.25
CA HIS A 123 15.34 -13.88 1.30
C HIS A 123 14.32 -12.81 0.95
N ILE A 124 13.06 -13.20 0.85
CA ILE A 124 11.96 -12.30 0.55
C ILE A 124 11.04 -12.22 1.77
N ALA A 125 10.57 -11.02 2.10
CA ALA A 125 9.61 -10.80 3.16
C ALA A 125 8.36 -11.68 2.96
N ASP A 126 8.00 -12.47 3.99
CA ASP A 126 6.86 -13.40 3.90
C ASP A 126 5.55 -12.67 4.19
N VAL A 127 5.10 -11.86 3.22
CA VAL A 127 3.83 -11.13 3.30
C VAL A 127 2.66 -12.10 3.50
N SER A 128 2.73 -13.31 2.93
CA SER A 128 1.66 -14.31 3.03
C SER A 128 1.45 -14.86 4.45
N HIS A 129 2.42 -14.66 5.34
CA HIS A 129 2.27 -14.95 6.76
C HIS A 129 1.20 -14.06 7.41
N PHE A 130 1.14 -12.79 7.04
CA PHE A 130 0.23 -11.79 7.61
C PHE A 130 -1.03 -11.59 6.76
N VAL A 131 -0.88 -11.50 5.45
CA VAL A 131 -1.98 -11.27 4.50
C VAL A 131 -2.47 -12.62 3.97
N LYS A 132 -3.60 -13.08 4.50
CA LYS A 132 -4.15 -14.39 4.11
C LYS A 132 -5.07 -14.26 2.91
N PRO A 133 -5.05 -15.24 1.98
CA PRO A 133 -5.93 -15.25 0.81
C PRO A 133 -7.41 -15.12 1.19
N GLY A 134 -8.14 -14.28 0.46
CA GLY A 134 -9.57 -14.07 0.62
C GLY A 134 -9.98 -13.13 1.76
N THR A 135 -9.01 -12.61 2.54
CA THR A 135 -9.27 -11.59 3.57
C THR A 135 -9.57 -10.22 2.96
N ALA A 136 -10.09 -9.29 3.76
CA ALA A 136 -10.28 -7.90 3.31
C ALA A 136 -8.95 -7.24 2.93
N MET A 137 -7.87 -7.55 3.65
CA MET A 137 -6.52 -7.07 3.35
C MET A 137 -6.00 -7.59 2.00
N ASP A 138 -6.19 -8.88 1.71
CA ASP A 138 -5.82 -9.49 0.42
C ASP A 138 -6.58 -8.84 -0.74
N LYS A 139 -7.89 -8.60 -0.58
CA LYS A 139 -8.69 -7.91 -1.59
C LYS A 139 -8.23 -6.47 -1.84
N ALA A 140 -7.96 -5.72 -0.77
CA ALA A 140 -7.46 -4.35 -0.88
C ALA A 140 -6.08 -4.30 -1.56
N ALA A 141 -5.20 -5.25 -1.26
CA ALA A 141 -3.90 -5.40 -1.91
C ALA A 141 -4.07 -5.74 -3.41
N TYR A 142 -4.99 -6.64 -3.73
CA TYR A 142 -5.29 -7.01 -5.12
C TYR A 142 -5.82 -5.81 -5.93
N GLU A 143 -6.72 -5.01 -5.35
CA GLU A 143 -7.30 -3.82 -5.99
C GLU A 143 -6.26 -2.72 -6.21
N ARG A 144 -5.33 -2.53 -5.25
CA ARG A 144 -4.23 -1.58 -5.38
C ARG A 144 -3.14 -2.05 -6.34
N ALA A 145 -2.91 -3.36 -6.43
CA ALA A 145 -1.97 -4.06 -7.30
C ALA A 145 -0.48 -3.73 -7.07
N THR A 146 -0.13 -2.51 -6.70
CA THR A 146 1.25 -2.06 -6.51
C THR A 146 1.34 -0.89 -5.52
N SER A 147 2.52 -0.64 -5.00
CA SER A 147 2.87 0.64 -4.37
C SER A 147 3.23 1.67 -5.45
N VAL A 148 2.84 2.92 -5.25
CA VAL A 148 3.14 4.02 -6.17
C VAL A 148 4.10 4.99 -5.49
N TYR A 149 5.28 5.15 -6.07
CA TYR A 149 6.33 6.03 -5.57
C TYR A 149 6.23 7.40 -6.27
N LEU A 150 5.90 8.42 -5.51
CA LEU A 150 5.86 9.80 -5.95
C LEU A 150 7.10 10.54 -5.41
N PRO A 151 7.46 11.72 -5.95
CA PRO A 151 8.66 12.44 -5.52
C PRO A 151 8.72 12.79 -4.03
N ASP A 152 7.56 12.92 -3.37
CA ASP A 152 7.46 13.37 -1.97
C ASP A 152 6.79 12.33 -1.04
N ARG A 153 6.29 11.22 -1.58
CA ARG A 153 5.56 10.20 -0.82
C ARG A 153 5.45 8.87 -1.54
N VAL A 154 5.12 7.84 -0.78
CA VAL A 154 4.69 6.55 -1.30
C VAL A 154 3.19 6.38 -1.02
N ASN A 155 2.42 5.91 -2.01
CA ASN A 155 1.07 5.39 -1.82
C ASN A 155 1.17 3.86 -1.80
N PRO A 156 1.25 3.22 -0.61
CA PRO A 156 1.65 1.83 -0.50
C PRO A 156 0.51 0.87 -0.90
N MET A 157 0.88 -0.32 -1.41
CA MET A 157 -0.05 -1.41 -1.71
C MET A 157 -0.70 -1.98 -0.44
N LEU A 158 0.04 -2.03 0.65
CA LEU A 158 -0.40 -2.48 1.97
C LEU A 158 -0.24 -1.37 3.01
N PRO A 159 -1.04 -1.36 4.10
CA PRO A 159 -0.83 -0.43 5.20
C PRO A 159 0.62 -0.46 5.71
N GLU A 160 1.17 0.71 6.05
CA GLU A 160 2.57 0.85 6.50
C GLU A 160 2.94 -0.05 7.68
N LYS A 161 1.99 -0.38 8.53
CA LYS A 161 2.18 -1.38 9.60
C LYS A 161 2.61 -2.75 9.06
N ILE A 162 2.13 -3.12 7.88
CA ILE A 162 2.50 -4.37 7.22
C ILE A 162 3.78 -4.18 6.41
N SER A 163 3.81 -3.22 5.50
CA SER A 163 4.94 -3.03 4.58
C SER A 163 6.23 -2.59 5.28
N ASN A 164 6.15 -1.64 6.22
CA ASN A 164 7.33 -1.01 6.82
C ASN A 164 7.75 -1.65 8.14
N GLU A 165 6.89 -2.46 8.80
CA GLU A 165 7.21 -3.05 10.10
C GLU A 165 7.17 -4.58 10.07
N LEU A 166 6.00 -5.19 9.77
CA LEU A 166 5.82 -6.64 9.90
C LEU A 166 6.51 -7.44 8.80
N CYS A 167 6.56 -6.91 7.59
CA CYS A 167 7.15 -7.54 6.42
C CYS A 167 8.50 -6.94 6.02
N SER A 168 8.98 -5.89 6.70
CA SER A 168 10.28 -5.31 6.39
C SER A 168 11.41 -6.10 7.04
N LEU A 169 12.43 -6.49 6.27
CA LEU A 169 13.62 -7.23 6.71
C LEU A 169 14.64 -6.30 7.39
N ARG A 170 14.18 -5.49 8.32
CA ARG A 170 15.05 -4.57 9.07
C ARG A 170 16.04 -5.35 9.94
N PRO A 171 17.28 -4.83 10.10
CA PRO A 171 18.25 -5.40 11.04
C PRO A 171 17.80 -5.27 12.50
#